data_4dcd043ec5bd8be40c8ea40047266a1a
#
_entry.id   4dcd043ec5bd8be40c8ea40047266a1a
#
_cell.length_a   1.000
_cell.length_b   1.000
_cell.length_c   1.000
_cell.angle_alpha   90.00
_cell.angle_beta   90.00
_cell.angle_gamma   90.00
#
_symmetry.space_group_name_H-M   'P 1'
#
loop_
_entity.id
_entity.type
_entity.pdbx_description
1 polymer ?
#
loop_
_entity_poly.entity_id
_entity_poly.type
_entity_poly.pdbx_seq_one_letter_code
_entity_poly.pdbx_strand_id
1 'polypeptide(L)'
;EQGKIFHSQIRHLLQQLESNLAELRGGSDYAQRKIKIAAAHSLSLGLLPSIISQMPPLFTWAIEAIDVDEAVDKLREGQSDCIFSFHDEDLLEAPFDHIRLFESQLFPVCASDEHGEALFNLAQPHFPLLNYSRNSYMGRLINRTLTRHSELSFSTFFVSSMSELLKQVALDGCGIAWLPEYAIQQEIRSGQLVV
;
A
#
# COMPACT_ATOMS: atom_id res chain seq x y z
N GLU A 1 14.09 1.60 26.47
CA GLU A 1 13.58 2.51 25.42
C GLU A 1 14.68 3.44 24.91
N GLN A 2 15.37 4.19 25.75
CA GLN A 2 16.48 5.08 25.37
C GLN A 2 17.65 4.35 24.66
N GLY A 3 17.97 3.11 25.04
CA GLY A 3 19.00 2.31 24.39
C GLY A 3 18.65 1.91 22.95
N LYS A 4 17.38 1.67 22.63
CA LYS A 4 16.93 1.36 21.28
C LYS A 4 17.02 2.61 20.39
N ILE A 5 16.63 3.76 20.89
CA ILE A 5 16.73 5.05 20.18
C ILE A 5 18.21 5.36 19.89
N PHE A 6 19.07 5.25 20.87
CA PHE A 6 20.50 5.47 20.71
C PHE A 6 21.14 4.50 19.70
N HIS A 7 20.78 3.22 19.77
CA HIS A 7 21.25 2.20 18.81
C HIS A 7 20.81 2.52 17.38
N SER A 8 19.55 2.97 17.18
CA SER A 8 19.03 3.40 15.89
C SER A 8 19.80 4.60 15.33
N GLN A 9 20.03 5.60 16.15
CA GLN A 9 20.78 6.81 15.77
C GLN A 9 22.23 6.48 15.39
N ILE A 10 22.92 5.65 16.15
CA ILE A 10 24.29 5.21 15.85
C ILE A 10 24.33 4.41 14.54
N ARG A 11 23.37 3.52 14.31
CA ARG A 11 23.28 2.75 13.04
C ARG A 11 23.10 3.69 11.86
N HIS A 12 22.23 4.68 11.96
CA HIS A 12 22.01 5.68 10.92
C HIS A 12 23.28 6.49 10.61
N LEU A 13 23.98 6.95 11.64
CA LEU A 13 25.26 7.67 11.48
C LEU A 13 26.33 6.80 10.83
N LEU A 14 26.43 5.52 11.18
CA LEU A 14 27.36 4.58 10.56
C LEU A 14 27.03 4.35 9.08
N GLN A 15 25.77 4.19 8.73
CA GLN A 15 25.32 4.07 7.35
C GLN A 15 25.61 5.33 6.51
N GLN A 16 25.38 6.51 7.07
CA GLN A 16 25.75 7.77 6.42
C GLN A 16 27.27 7.89 6.23
N LEU A 17 28.04 7.48 7.22
CA LEU A 17 29.51 7.50 7.13
C LEU A 17 30.01 6.52 6.05
N GLU A 18 29.46 5.31 6.00
CA GLU A 18 29.79 4.32 4.97
C GLU A 18 29.41 4.80 3.57
N SER A 19 28.24 5.45 3.41
CA SER A 19 27.81 6.04 2.15
C SER A 19 28.74 7.16 1.70
N ASN A 20 29.09 8.08 2.60
CA ASN A 20 30.00 9.17 2.33
C ASN A 20 31.42 8.68 2.01
N LEU A 21 31.89 7.63 2.68
CA LEU A 21 33.19 6.99 2.40
C LEU A 21 33.18 6.29 1.04
N ALA A 22 32.06 5.68 0.64
CA ALA A 22 31.90 5.08 -0.68
C ALA A 22 31.94 6.15 -1.78
N GLU A 23 31.29 7.30 -1.57
CA GLU A 23 31.36 8.47 -2.47
C GLU A 23 32.79 9.02 -2.59
N LEU A 24 33.55 9.10 -1.50
CA LEU A 24 34.93 9.58 -1.49
C LEU A 24 35.94 8.60 -2.12
N ARG A 25 35.67 7.29 -2.03
CA ARG A 25 36.54 6.24 -2.59
C ARG A 25 36.27 5.95 -4.06
N GLY A 26 35.07 6.25 -4.55
CA GLY A 26 34.68 6.11 -5.96
C GLY A 26 35.03 7.34 -6.75
N GLY A 27 36.32 7.51 -7.09
CA GLY A 27 36.68 8.50 -8.07
C GLY A 27 35.98 8.24 -9.41
N SER A 28 35.17 9.19 -9.84
CA SER A 28 34.72 9.42 -11.24
C SER A 28 33.77 8.44 -11.94
N ASP A 29 33.06 7.57 -11.25
CA ASP A 29 31.82 7.03 -11.81
C ASP A 29 30.67 7.41 -10.87
N TYR A 30 29.63 8.03 -11.42
CA TYR A 30 28.41 8.42 -10.69
C TYR A 30 27.86 7.20 -9.94
N ALA A 31 28.28 7.03 -8.69
CA ALA A 31 27.67 6.06 -7.80
C ALA A 31 26.20 6.46 -7.70
N GLN A 32 25.35 5.76 -8.44
CA GLN A 32 23.90 6.02 -8.42
C GLN A 32 23.45 5.94 -6.97
N ARG A 33 22.97 7.06 -6.44
CA ARG A 33 22.45 7.09 -5.05
C ARG A 33 21.30 6.10 -4.95
N LYS A 34 21.43 5.15 -4.04
CA LYS A 34 20.40 4.16 -3.77
C LYS A 34 19.37 4.77 -2.84
N ILE A 35 18.11 4.83 -3.25
CA ILE A 35 16.98 5.25 -2.44
C ILE A 35 16.18 4.02 -2.05
N LYS A 36 16.00 3.83 -0.74
CA LYS A 36 15.23 2.72 -0.16
C LYS A 36 13.83 3.22 0.18
N ILE A 37 12.83 2.62 -0.42
CA ILE A 37 11.41 2.92 -0.19
C ILE A 37 10.72 1.72 0.42
N ALA A 38 10.12 1.87 1.59
CA ALA A 38 9.15 0.93 2.10
C ALA A 38 7.75 1.41 1.68
N ALA A 39 6.97 0.54 1.05
CA ALA A 39 5.68 0.94 0.47
C ALA A 39 4.58 -0.06 0.80
N ALA A 40 3.39 0.44 1.09
CA ALA A 40 2.21 -0.41 1.21
C ALA A 40 1.99 -1.22 -0.08
N HIS A 41 1.66 -2.52 0.05
CA HIS A 41 1.55 -3.45 -1.07
C HIS A 41 0.75 -2.91 -2.26
N SER A 42 -0.45 -2.36 -2.02
CA SER A 42 -1.31 -1.83 -3.08
C SER A 42 -0.73 -0.60 -3.77
N LEU A 43 0.01 0.26 -3.03
CA LEU A 43 0.67 1.44 -3.56
C LEU A 43 1.92 1.08 -4.37
N SER A 44 2.66 0.05 -3.92
CA SER A 44 3.89 -0.39 -4.60
C SER A 44 3.61 -0.95 -5.99
N LEU A 45 2.48 -1.63 -6.19
CA LEU A 45 2.08 -2.17 -7.49
C LEU A 45 1.32 -1.15 -8.34
N GLY A 46 0.40 -0.41 -7.73
CA GLY A 46 -0.51 0.46 -8.47
C GLY A 46 0.10 1.78 -8.92
N LEU A 47 1.00 2.37 -8.16
CA LEU A 47 1.43 3.74 -8.36
C LEU A 47 2.94 3.95 -8.50
N LEU A 48 3.76 3.27 -7.69
CA LEU A 48 5.21 3.48 -7.68
C LEU A 48 5.87 3.27 -9.04
N PRO A 49 5.53 2.26 -9.85
CA PRO A 49 6.15 2.05 -11.16
C PRO A 49 5.99 3.26 -12.08
N SER A 50 4.81 3.88 -12.10
CA SER A 50 4.55 5.07 -12.93
C SER A 50 5.29 6.31 -12.44
N ILE A 51 5.44 6.47 -11.13
CA ILE A 51 6.20 7.57 -10.52
C ILE A 51 7.69 7.42 -10.85
N ILE A 52 8.26 6.24 -10.62
CA ILE A 52 9.69 5.98 -10.82
C ILE A 52 10.07 6.08 -12.29
N SER A 53 9.20 5.65 -13.21
CA SER A 53 9.47 5.76 -14.66
C SER A 53 9.62 7.20 -15.14
N GLN A 54 9.12 8.17 -14.41
CA GLN A 54 9.22 9.61 -14.72
C GLN A 54 10.42 10.27 -14.04
N MET A 55 11.12 9.57 -13.15
CA MET A 55 12.28 10.13 -12.45
C MET A 55 13.54 10.05 -13.29
N PRO A 56 14.47 11.00 -13.12
CA PRO A 56 15.77 10.94 -13.79
C PRO A 56 16.53 9.65 -13.44
N PRO A 57 17.31 9.08 -14.37
CA PRO A 57 18.08 7.85 -14.14
C PRO A 57 19.33 8.06 -13.26
N LEU A 58 19.25 8.95 -12.30
CA LEU A 58 20.33 9.32 -11.37
C LEU A 58 20.33 8.46 -10.10
N PHE A 59 19.26 7.66 -9.89
CA PHE A 59 19.07 6.91 -8.66
C PHE A 59 18.87 5.43 -8.94
N THR A 60 19.35 4.60 -8.02
CA THR A 60 18.96 3.20 -7.91
C THR A 60 17.85 3.09 -6.88
N TRP A 61 16.71 2.53 -7.26
CA TRP A 61 15.54 2.38 -6.41
C TRP A 61 15.52 0.99 -5.78
N ALA A 62 15.40 0.91 -4.47
CA ALA A 62 15.16 -0.32 -3.74
C ALA A 62 13.79 -0.21 -3.06
N ILE A 63 12.83 -0.95 -3.58
CA ILE A 63 11.45 -0.91 -3.10
C ILE A 63 11.16 -2.20 -2.35
N GLU A 64 10.65 -2.07 -1.14
CA GLU A 64 10.14 -3.17 -0.33
C GLU A 64 8.64 -2.98 -0.13
N ALA A 65 7.86 -3.93 -0.64
CA ALA A 65 6.40 -3.93 -0.47
C ALA A 65 6.06 -4.63 0.86
N ILE A 66 5.45 -3.89 1.78
CA ILE A 66 5.17 -4.34 3.16
C ILE A 66 3.85 -3.73 3.65
N ASP A 67 3.39 -4.14 4.82
CA ASP A 67 2.25 -3.52 5.48
C ASP A 67 2.61 -2.11 6.02
N VAL A 68 1.59 -1.25 6.17
CA VAL A 68 1.77 0.15 6.60
C VAL A 68 2.49 0.25 7.94
N ASP A 69 2.06 -0.53 8.93
CA ASP A 69 2.63 -0.49 10.27
C ASP A 69 4.12 -0.87 10.25
N GLU A 70 4.50 -1.86 9.45
CA GLU A 70 5.90 -2.26 9.26
C GLU A 70 6.72 -1.20 8.51
N ALA A 71 6.11 -0.50 7.53
CA ALA A 71 6.76 0.59 6.82
C ALA A 71 7.12 1.75 7.75
N VAL A 72 6.20 2.10 8.67
CA VAL A 72 6.43 3.12 9.69
C VAL A 72 7.60 2.76 10.60
N ASP A 73 7.65 1.51 11.05
CA ASP A 73 8.75 1.04 11.90
C ASP A 73 10.09 1.08 11.16
N LYS A 74 10.13 0.67 9.89
CA LYS A 74 11.35 0.75 9.07
C LYS A 74 11.86 2.19 8.88
N LEU A 75 10.94 3.14 8.71
CA LEU A 75 11.32 4.55 8.63
C LEU A 75 11.91 5.05 9.97
N ARG A 76 11.24 4.72 11.08
CA ARG A 76 11.72 5.07 12.44
C ARG A 76 13.07 4.47 12.78
N GLU A 77 13.36 3.27 12.29
CA GLU A 77 14.62 2.57 12.51
C GLU A 77 15.72 2.97 11.50
N GLY A 78 15.44 3.85 10.55
CA GLY A 78 16.37 4.28 9.51
C GLY A 78 16.72 3.16 8.51
N GLN A 79 15.88 2.16 8.37
CA GLN A 79 16.06 1.07 7.40
C GLN A 79 15.58 1.46 6.00
N SER A 80 14.65 2.42 5.88
CA SER A 80 14.22 3.07 4.66
C SER A 80 14.48 4.57 4.70
N ASP A 81 14.75 5.17 3.55
CA ASP A 81 14.95 6.61 3.39
C ASP A 81 13.62 7.36 3.35
N CYS A 82 12.60 6.72 2.80
CA CYS A 82 11.22 7.20 2.80
C CYS A 82 10.23 6.03 2.78
N ILE A 83 8.98 6.34 3.10
CA ILE A 83 7.87 5.41 2.95
C ILE A 83 6.83 5.98 1.99
N PHE A 84 6.15 5.08 1.28
CA PHE A 84 5.00 5.38 0.45
C PHE A 84 3.79 4.66 1.05
N SER A 85 2.98 5.41 1.79
CA SER A 85 1.99 4.84 2.69
C SER A 85 0.65 5.56 2.61
N PHE A 86 -0.34 4.98 3.25
CA PHE A 86 -1.59 5.66 3.56
C PHE A 86 -1.39 6.64 4.73
N HIS A 87 -2.42 7.45 4.98
CA HIS A 87 -2.43 8.38 6.08
C HIS A 87 -2.26 7.67 7.43
N ASP A 88 -1.27 8.11 8.20
CA ASP A 88 -1.01 7.64 9.56
C ASP A 88 -0.64 8.87 10.41
N GLU A 89 -1.37 9.08 11.51
CA GLU A 89 -1.19 10.27 12.37
C GLU A 89 0.21 10.33 13.00
N ASP A 90 0.80 9.18 13.32
CA ASP A 90 2.14 9.08 13.90
C ASP A 90 3.26 9.58 12.96
N LEU A 91 2.99 9.65 11.65
CA LEU A 91 3.92 10.13 10.63
C LEU A 91 3.79 11.62 10.34
N LEU A 92 2.78 12.29 10.90
CA LEU A 92 2.58 13.73 10.71
C LEU A 92 3.36 14.57 11.72
N GLU A 93 3.96 13.94 12.71
CA GLU A 93 4.74 14.62 13.76
C GLU A 93 6.24 14.52 13.50
N ALA A 94 6.97 15.51 14.03
CA ALA A 94 8.44 15.47 13.98
C ALA A 94 8.98 14.15 14.57
N PRO A 95 10.07 13.59 14.01
CA PRO A 95 11.04 14.22 13.11
C PRO A 95 10.78 14.00 11.60
N PHE A 96 9.60 13.53 11.20
CA PHE A 96 9.31 13.17 9.82
C PHE A 96 8.71 14.33 9.05
N ASP A 97 9.17 14.52 7.82
CA ASP A 97 8.53 15.36 6.83
C ASP A 97 7.58 14.52 5.98
N HIS A 98 6.44 15.08 5.58
CA HIS A 98 5.45 14.38 4.78
C HIS A 98 4.93 15.24 3.64
N ILE A 99 4.56 14.57 2.55
CA ILE A 99 3.91 15.17 1.39
C ILE A 99 2.67 14.35 1.06
N ARG A 100 1.51 15.01 1.06
CA ARG A 100 0.27 14.40 0.58
C ARG A 100 0.26 14.40 -0.93
N LEU A 101 0.20 13.22 -1.54
CA LEU A 101 0.23 13.06 -2.99
C LEU A 101 -1.17 13.09 -3.61
N PHE A 102 -2.13 12.38 -3.03
CA PHE A 102 -3.51 12.30 -3.53
C PHE A 102 -4.47 11.77 -2.45
N GLU A 103 -5.75 11.77 -2.75
CA GLU A 103 -6.80 11.05 -2.00
C GLU A 103 -7.37 9.94 -2.88
N SER A 104 -7.77 8.85 -2.25
CA SER A 104 -8.44 7.75 -2.92
C SER A 104 -9.61 7.26 -2.08
N GLN A 105 -10.67 6.81 -2.73
CA GLN A 105 -11.82 6.21 -2.09
C GLN A 105 -11.77 4.69 -2.20
N LEU A 106 -12.52 4.01 -1.33
CA LEU A 106 -12.73 2.56 -1.38
C LEU A 106 -14.12 2.29 -1.93
N PHE A 107 -14.17 1.46 -2.97
CA PHE A 107 -15.42 1.06 -3.59
C PHE A 107 -15.67 -0.44 -3.38
N PRO A 108 -16.91 -0.84 -3.01
CA PRO A 108 -17.31 -2.23 -3.11
C PRO A 108 -17.44 -2.61 -4.59
N VAL A 109 -16.73 -3.62 -5.03
CA VAL A 109 -16.72 -4.06 -6.42
C VAL A 109 -16.83 -5.56 -6.53
N CYS A 110 -17.44 -6.03 -7.61
CA CYS A 110 -17.45 -7.43 -8.03
C CYS A 110 -17.28 -7.53 -9.54
N ALA A 111 -17.11 -8.75 -10.06
CA ALA A 111 -17.12 -8.98 -11.48
C ALA A 111 -18.49 -8.65 -12.11
N SER A 112 -18.45 -8.25 -13.38
CA SER A 112 -19.65 -8.17 -14.22
C SER A 112 -19.97 -9.52 -14.87
N ASP A 113 -21.22 -9.72 -15.23
CA ASP A 113 -21.66 -10.81 -16.09
C ASP A 113 -21.43 -10.48 -17.58
N GLU A 114 -21.88 -11.35 -18.48
CA GLU A 114 -21.82 -11.18 -19.93
C GLU A 114 -22.64 -10.01 -20.48
N HIS A 115 -23.55 -9.46 -19.66
CA HIS A 115 -24.36 -8.28 -19.99
C HIS A 115 -23.80 -6.98 -19.40
N GLY A 116 -22.71 -7.07 -18.64
CA GLY A 116 -22.09 -5.92 -17.94
C GLY A 116 -22.76 -5.57 -16.61
N GLU A 117 -23.64 -6.46 -16.09
CA GLU A 117 -24.31 -6.27 -14.82
C GLU A 117 -23.51 -6.90 -13.68
N ALA A 118 -23.64 -6.34 -12.46
CA ALA A 118 -22.92 -6.84 -11.29
C ALA A 118 -23.35 -8.26 -10.90
N LEU A 119 -22.39 -9.20 -10.75
CA LEU A 119 -22.69 -10.56 -10.27
C LEU A 119 -23.24 -10.58 -8.84
N PHE A 120 -22.85 -9.61 -8.03
CA PHE A 120 -23.31 -9.44 -6.65
C PHE A 120 -23.67 -7.98 -6.40
N ASN A 121 -24.59 -7.74 -5.48
CA ASN A 121 -24.89 -6.40 -5.03
C ASN A 121 -25.12 -6.37 -3.51
N LEU A 122 -24.88 -5.20 -2.89
CA LEU A 122 -24.97 -5.03 -1.45
C LEU A 122 -26.39 -5.15 -0.90
N ALA A 123 -27.43 -5.00 -1.73
CA ALA A 123 -28.83 -5.15 -1.35
C ALA A 123 -29.30 -6.61 -1.33
N GLN A 124 -28.47 -7.55 -1.76
CA GLN A 124 -28.80 -8.97 -1.67
C GLN A 124 -28.99 -9.40 -0.20
N PRO A 125 -29.86 -10.38 0.05
CA PRO A 125 -30.03 -10.91 1.40
C PRO A 125 -28.74 -11.44 2.03
N HIS A 126 -27.78 -11.86 1.21
CA HIS A 126 -26.49 -12.37 1.62
C HIS A 126 -25.51 -12.42 0.45
N PHE A 127 -24.23 -12.01 0.67
CA PHE A 127 -23.19 -12.05 -0.36
C PHE A 127 -21.86 -12.58 0.18
N PRO A 128 -21.01 -13.19 -0.69
CA PRO A 128 -19.65 -13.57 -0.33
C PRO A 128 -18.76 -12.34 -0.25
N LEU A 129 -18.09 -12.16 0.90
CA LEU A 129 -17.16 -11.06 1.14
C LEU A 129 -15.72 -11.52 0.94
N LEU A 130 -15.00 -10.79 0.12
CA LEU A 130 -13.54 -10.89 -0.04
C LEU A 130 -12.91 -9.84 0.87
N ASN A 131 -12.47 -10.23 2.07
CA ASN A 131 -12.10 -9.30 3.11
C ASN A 131 -10.59 -9.16 3.27
N TYR A 132 -10.18 -8.05 3.84
CA TYR A 132 -8.80 -7.88 4.29
C TYR A 132 -8.52 -8.59 5.61
N SER A 133 -7.27 -8.97 5.81
CA SER A 133 -6.78 -9.46 7.10
C SER A 133 -7.03 -8.42 8.19
N ARG A 134 -7.63 -8.82 9.31
CA ARG A 134 -8.09 -7.89 10.37
C ARG A 134 -7.00 -6.97 10.91
N ASN A 135 -5.76 -7.46 10.97
CA ASN A 135 -4.62 -6.75 11.52
C ASN A 135 -3.97 -5.79 10.50
N SER A 136 -4.30 -5.89 9.21
CA SER A 136 -3.78 -4.96 8.20
C SER A 136 -4.46 -3.59 8.31
N TYR A 137 -3.80 -2.56 7.82
CA TYR A 137 -4.35 -1.20 7.74
C TYR A 137 -5.72 -1.19 7.04
N MET A 138 -5.80 -1.79 5.84
CA MET A 138 -7.03 -1.86 5.07
C MET A 138 -8.11 -2.68 5.78
N GLY A 139 -7.73 -3.76 6.47
CA GLY A 139 -8.67 -4.57 7.25
C GLY A 139 -9.30 -3.79 8.39
N ARG A 140 -8.53 -2.98 9.10
CA ARG A 140 -9.06 -2.09 10.15
C ARG A 140 -10.04 -1.06 9.57
N LEU A 141 -9.73 -0.49 8.41
CA LEU A 141 -10.56 0.49 7.73
C LEU A 141 -11.89 -0.12 7.25
N ILE A 142 -11.83 -1.25 6.55
CA ILE A 142 -13.04 -1.94 6.05
C ILE A 142 -13.90 -2.47 7.19
N ASN A 143 -13.31 -3.04 8.23
CA ASN A 143 -14.09 -3.50 9.39
C ASN A 143 -14.86 -2.36 10.07
N ARG A 144 -14.29 -1.15 10.15
CA ARG A 144 -15.02 0.03 10.64
C ARG A 144 -16.21 0.38 9.74
N THR A 145 -16.04 0.31 8.44
CA THR A 145 -17.11 0.55 7.46
C THR A 145 -18.20 -0.49 7.58
N LEU A 146 -17.87 -1.78 7.59
CA LEU A 146 -18.85 -2.87 7.75
C LEU A 146 -19.60 -2.82 9.09
N THR A 147 -18.93 -2.39 10.16
CA THR A 147 -19.60 -2.22 11.48
C THR A 147 -20.62 -1.08 11.47
N ARG A 148 -20.39 -0.03 10.68
CA ARG A 148 -21.34 1.09 10.53
C ARG A 148 -22.54 0.72 9.65
N HIS A 149 -22.39 -0.28 8.79
CA HIS A 149 -23.40 -0.81 7.88
C HIS A 149 -23.87 -2.19 8.35
N SER A 150 -24.44 -2.24 9.55
CA SER A 150 -24.93 -3.49 10.18
C SER A 150 -26.08 -4.15 9.43
N GLU A 151 -26.70 -3.44 8.48
CA GLU A 151 -27.72 -3.96 7.57
C GLU A 151 -27.14 -4.91 6.51
N LEU A 152 -25.83 -4.86 6.23
CA LEU A 152 -25.18 -5.73 5.28
C LEU A 152 -25.05 -7.16 5.83
N SER A 153 -25.54 -8.13 5.08
CA SER A 153 -25.41 -9.55 5.41
C SER A 153 -24.43 -10.24 4.48
N PHE A 154 -23.37 -10.80 5.04
CA PHE A 154 -22.30 -11.44 4.27
C PHE A 154 -21.67 -12.62 5.01
N SER A 155 -21.03 -13.51 4.27
CA SER A 155 -20.06 -14.46 4.80
C SER A 155 -18.69 -14.20 4.20
N THR A 156 -17.67 -14.21 5.01
CA THR A 156 -16.30 -14.07 4.51
C THR A 156 -15.93 -15.32 3.71
N PHE A 157 -15.71 -15.15 2.41
CA PHE A 157 -15.28 -16.21 1.50
C PHE A 157 -13.75 -16.31 1.41
N PHE A 158 -13.07 -15.16 1.39
CA PHE A 158 -11.63 -15.09 1.21
C PHE A 158 -11.02 -13.98 2.08
N VAL A 159 -9.78 -14.18 2.54
CA VAL A 159 -9.06 -13.19 3.36
C VAL A 159 -7.63 -13.03 2.86
N SER A 160 -7.21 -11.77 2.63
CA SER A 160 -5.83 -11.40 2.28
C SER A 160 -5.48 -10.02 2.82
N SER A 161 -4.20 -9.73 3.05
CA SER A 161 -3.72 -8.35 3.27
C SER A 161 -3.48 -7.58 1.97
N MET A 162 -3.47 -8.27 0.83
CA MET A 162 -3.10 -7.73 -0.48
C MET A 162 -4.35 -7.36 -1.29
N SER A 163 -4.54 -6.06 -1.59
CA SER A 163 -5.63 -5.58 -2.45
C SER A 163 -5.62 -6.22 -3.84
N GLU A 164 -4.44 -6.45 -4.41
CA GLU A 164 -4.30 -7.04 -5.74
C GLU A 164 -4.82 -8.47 -5.79
N LEU A 165 -4.56 -9.27 -4.74
CA LEU A 165 -5.09 -10.62 -4.65
C LEU A 165 -6.61 -10.64 -4.47
N LEU A 166 -7.16 -9.72 -3.65
CA LEU A 166 -8.61 -9.56 -3.51
C LEU A 166 -9.25 -9.13 -4.83
N LYS A 167 -8.60 -8.22 -5.59
CA LYS A 167 -9.04 -7.80 -6.93
C LYS A 167 -9.12 -8.99 -7.88
N GLN A 168 -8.08 -9.83 -7.91
CA GLN A 168 -8.08 -11.00 -8.79
C GLN A 168 -9.20 -11.98 -8.46
N VAL A 169 -9.43 -12.27 -7.17
CA VAL A 169 -10.52 -13.14 -6.74
C VAL A 169 -11.91 -12.53 -7.02
N ALA A 170 -12.02 -11.19 -6.97
CA ALA A 170 -13.25 -10.49 -7.37
C ALA A 170 -13.50 -10.62 -8.87
N LEU A 171 -12.46 -10.46 -9.71
CA LEU A 171 -12.53 -10.66 -11.17
C LEU A 171 -12.95 -12.10 -11.55
N ASP A 172 -12.54 -13.07 -10.76
CA ASP A 172 -12.95 -14.48 -10.92
C ASP A 172 -14.42 -14.73 -10.51
N GLY A 173 -15.16 -13.67 -10.13
CA GLY A 173 -16.58 -13.77 -9.78
C GLY A 173 -16.87 -14.39 -8.41
N CYS A 174 -15.91 -14.38 -7.48
CA CYS A 174 -16.04 -15.08 -6.19
C CYS A 174 -16.71 -14.25 -5.08
N GLY A 175 -16.98 -12.96 -5.31
CA GLY A 175 -17.61 -12.13 -4.28
C GLY A 175 -17.37 -10.64 -4.44
N ILE A 176 -17.73 -9.88 -3.40
CA ILE A 176 -17.55 -8.43 -3.31
C ILE A 176 -16.27 -8.12 -2.51
N ALA A 177 -15.41 -7.26 -3.04
CA ALA A 177 -14.24 -6.70 -2.37
C ALA A 177 -14.35 -5.18 -2.26
N TRP A 178 -13.93 -4.58 -1.14
CA TRP A 178 -13.70 -3.13 -1.05
C TRP A 178 -12.29 -2.83 -1.51
N LEU A 179 -12.15 -2.20 -2.67
CA LEU A 179 -10.85 -1.93 -3.30
C LEU A 179 -10.63 -0.42 -3.49
N PRO A 180 -9.38 0.06 -3.37
CA PRO A 180 -9.07 1.45 -3.62
C PRO A 180 -9.24 1.80 -5.11
N GLU A 181 -9.81 2.97 -5.37
CA GLU A 181 -10.11 3.46 -6.72
C GLU A 181 -8.92 3.33 -7.68
N TYR A 182 -7.72 3.76 -7.24
CA TYR A 182 -6.53 3.72 -8.09
C TYR A 182 -6.13 2.29 -8.52
N ALA A 183 -6.53 1.27 -7.76
CA ALA A 183 -6.18 -0.13 -8.05
C ALA A 183 -7.15 -0.82 -9.01
N ILE A 184 -8.32 -0.21 -9.30
CA ILE A 184 -9.41 -0.80 -10.08
C ILE A 184 -9.82 0.01 -11.31
N GLN A 185 -9.16 1.14 -11.58
CA GLN A 185 -9.56 2.06 -12.67
C GLN A 185 -9.59 1.38 -14.05
N GLN A 186 -8.66 0.49 -14.31
CA GLN A 186 -8.58 -0.21 -15.58
C GLN A 186 -9.74 -1.20 -15.73
N GLU A 187 -10.03 -1.97 -14.71
CA GLU A 187 -11.06 -2.99 -14.68
C GLU A 187 -12.47 -2.38 -14.72
N ILE A 188 -12.68 -1.23 -14.07
CA ILE A 188 -13.92 -0.46 -14.18
C ILE A 188 -14.10 0.09 -15.60
N ARG A 189 -13.04 0.67 -16.21
CA ARG A 189 -13.12 1.19 -17.59
C ARG A 189 -13.36 0.10 -18.64
N SER A 190 -12.83 -1.11 -18.42
CA SER A 190 -13.04 -2.25 -19.29
C SER A 190 -14.37 -2.97 -19.05
N GLY A 191 -15.10 -2.61 -17.99
CA GLY A 191 -16.34 -3.25 -17.58
C GLY A 191 -16.16 -4.64 -16.95
N GLN A 192 -14.93 -5.00 -16.56
CA GLN A 192 -14.66 -6.28 -15.90
C GLN A 192 -15.06 -6.26 -14.41
N LEU A 193 -14.95 -5.09 -13.78
CA LEU A 193 -15.48 -4.82 -12.44
C LEU A 193 -16.55 -3.75 -12.50
N VAL A 194 -17.53 -3.89 -11.63
CA VAL A 194 -18.61 -2.90 -11.40
C VAL A 194 -18.71 -2.58 -9.91
N VAL A 195 -19.17 -1.35 -9.61
CA VAL A 195 -19.36 -0.82 -8.24
C VAL A 195 -20.78 -1.12 -7.77
#